data_2a2c515c59ac2dee10bf3b576ef23da3
#
_entry.id   2a2c515c59ac2dee10bf3b576ef23da3
#
_cell.length_a   1.000
_cell.length_b   1.000
_cell.length_c   1.000
_cell.angle_alpha   90.00
_cell.angle_beta   90.00
_cell.angle_gamma   90.00
#
_symmetry.space_group_name_H-M   'P 1'
#
loop_
_entity.id
_entity.type
_entity.pdbx_description
1 polymer ?
#
loop_
_entity_poly.entity_id
_entity_poly.type
_entity_poly.pdbx_seq_one_letter_code
_entity_poly.pdbx_strand_id
1 'polypeptide(L)'
;MASLPKRIIKETERLVSDPVPGITAEPHDDNLRYFEVTIEGPSQSPYEDGVFQLELYLPEDYPMEAPKVRFLTKIYHPNIDRLGRICLDVLKNNWSPALQIRTVLLSIQALLASPNPNDPLANDVAEDWIKDEDKAKETAKEWTTKYAKK
;
A
#
# COMPACT_ATOMS: atom_id res chain seq x y z
N MET A 1 -30.73 3.43 5.18
CA MET A 1 -29.30 3.34 4.91
C MET A 1 -28.56 4.43 5.67
N ALA A 2 -27.56 4.05 6.43
CA ALA A 2 -26.79 5.04 7.18
C ALA A 2 -26.00 5.93 6.22
N SER A 3 -25.97 7.23 6.49
CA SER A 3 -25.18 8.16 5.70
C SER A 3 -23.69 7.96 5.97
N LEU A 4 -22.86 8.23 4.97
CA LEU A 4 -21.41 8.13 5.09
C LEU A 4 -20.91 9.19 6.09
N PRO A 5 -20.04 8.82 7.05
CA PRO A 5 -19.49 9.80 8.00
C PRO A 5 -18.80 10.97 7.31
N LYS A 6 -18.95 12.16 7.88
CA LYS A 6 -18.33 13.38 7.34
C LYS A 6 -16.83 13.24 7.17
N ARG A 7 -16.18 12.56 8.10
CA ARG A 7 -14.73 12.35 8.04
C ARG A 7 -14.33 11.63 6.74
N ILE A 8 -15.05 10.58 6.37
CA ILE A 8 -14.77 9.82 5.16
C ILE A 8 -14.98 10.70 3.93
N ILE A 9 -16.07 11.48 3.93
CA ILE A 9 -16.34 12.40 2.82
C ILE A 9 -15.21 13.40 2.65
N LYS A 10 -14.76 14.02 3.75
CA LYS A 10 -13.69 15.01 3.71
C LYS A 10 -12.35 14.41 3.29
N GLU A 11 -12.01 13.23 3.79
CA GLU A 11 -10.77 12.56 3.40
C GLU A 11 -10.80 12.19 1.91
N THR A 12 -11.95 11.72 1.42
CA THR A 12 -12.12 11.39 0.00
C THR A 12 -11.93 12.63 -0.88
N GLU A 13 -12.57 13.73 -0.50
CA GLU A 13 -12.42 15.01 -1.23
C GLU A 13 -10.97 15.46 -1.28
N ARG A 14 -10.26 15.32 -0.17
CA ARG A 14 -8.85 15.72 -0.08
C ARG A 14 -7.96 14.85 -0.96
N LEU A 15 -8.24 13.55 -1.05
CA LEU A 15 -7.46 12.65 -1.90
C LEU A 15 -7.58 13.03 -3.37
N VAL A 16 -8.70 13.63 -3.77
CA VAL A 16 -8.94 14.08 -5.14
C VAL A 16 -8.38 15.48 -5.36
N SER A 17 -8.61 16.41 -4.43
CA SER A 17 -8.21 17.81 -4.59
C SER A 17 -6.72 18.06 -4.33
N ASP A 18 -6.10 17.23 -3.49
CA ASP A 18 -4.68 17.35 -3.14
C ASP A 18 -4.04 15.97 -3.16
N PRO A 19 -3.92 15.34 -4.34
CA PRO A 19 -3.41 13.97 -4.45
C PRO A 19 -1.93 13.88 -4.08
N VAL A 20 -1.56 12.71 -3.54
CA VAL A 20 -0.16 12.40 -3.29
C VAL A 20 0.50 12.08 -4.64
N PRO A 21 1.64 12.71 -4.97
CA PRO A 21 2.34 12.38 -6.21
C PRO A 21 2.64 10.88 -6.31
N GLY A 22 2.30 10.28 -7.44
CA GLY A 22 2.52 8.87 -7.69
C GLY A 22 1.46 7.95 -7.11
N ILE A 23 0.43 8.50 -6.47
CA ILE A 23 -0.64 7.70 -5.87
C ILE A 23 -1.99 8.23 -6.34
N THR A 24 -2.88 7.31 -6.77
CA THR A 24 -4.27 7.65 -7.03
C THR A 24 -5.14 6.77 -6.14
N ALA A 25 -6.23 7.34 -5.62
CA ALA A 25 -7.17 6.61 -4.80
C ALA A 25 -8.57 7.09 -5.15
N GLU A 26 -9.38 6.19 -5.70
CA GLU A 26 -10.73 6.51 -6.16
C GLU A 26 -11.76 5.63 -5.45
N PRO A 27 -12.82 6.23 -4.85
CA PRO A 27 -13.87 5.45 -4.23
C PRO A 27 -14.68 4.71 -5.30
N HIS A 28 -15.17 3.54 -4.94
CA HIS A 28 -16.03 2.76 -5.82
C HIS A 28 -17.45 3.34 -5.81
N ASP A 29 -18.09 3.41 -6.97
CA ASP A 29 -19.44 3.97 -7.06
C ASP A 29 -20.46 3.21 -6.21
N ASP A 30 -20.31 1.89 -6.13
CA ASP A 30 -21.23 1.03 -5.39
C ASP A 30 -20.96 1.00 -3.90
N ASN A 31 -19.72 1.37 -3.47
CA ASN A 31 -19.32 1.33 -2.08
C ASN A 31 -18.25 2.39 -1.81
N LEU A 32 -18.68 3.51 -1.22
CA LEU A 32 -17.80 4.66 -0.97
C LEU A 32 -16.75 4.41 0.13
N ARG A 33 -16.78 3.24 0.76
CA ARG A 33 -15.76 2.80 1.72
C ARG A 33 -14.68 1.95 1.05
N TYR A 34 -14.89 1.55 -0.18
CA TYR A 34 -13.95 0.76 -0.96
C TYR A 34 -13.25 1.65 -1.98
N PHE A 35 -11.91 1.67 -1.96
CA PHE A 35 -11.11 2.50 -2.86
C PHE A 35 -10.25 1.62 -3.75
N GLU A 36 -10.21 1.97 -5.02
CA GLU A 36 -9.24 1.45 -5.95
C GLU A 36 -8.02 2.35 -5.87
N VAL A 37 -6.86 1.77 -5.55
CA VAL A 37 -5.63 2.52 -5.33
C VAL A 37 -4.58 2.09 -6.34
N THR A 38 -3.86 3.07 -6.87
CA THR A 38 -2.72 2.84 -7.76
C THR A 38 -1.51 3.55 -7.17
N ILE A 39 -0.40 2.82 -7.02
CA ILE A 39 0.85 3.39 -6.53
C ILE A 39 1.93 3.15 -7.58
N GLU A 40 2.58 4.21 -8.02
CA GLU A 40 3.74 4.11 -8.89
C GLU A 40 4.95 3.73 -8.05
N GLY A 41 5.77 2.80 -8.55
CA GLY A 41 6.99 2.42 -7.86
C GLY A 41 7.91 3.62 -7.69
N PRO A 42 8.45 3.83 -6.47
CA PRO A 42 9.33 4.97 -6.22
C PRO A 42 10.59 4.93 -7.08
N SER A 43 11.05 6.11 -7.53
CA SER A 43 12.30 6.20 -8.27
C SER A 43 13.47 5.73 -7.40
N GLN A 44 14.47 5.13 -8.03
CA GLN A 44 15.66 4.59 -7.38
C GLN A 44 15.36 3.38 -6.46
N SER A 45 14.17 2.78 -6.63
CA SER A 45 13.83 1.51 -5.98
C SER A 45 13.76 0.40 -7.02
N PRO A 46 13.77 -0.88 -6.60
CA PRO A 46 13.56 -1.99 -7.54
C PRO A 46 12.19 -1.97 -8.21
N TYR A 47 11.27 -1.19 -7.67
CA TYR A 47 9.88 -1.09 -8.13
C TYR A 47 9.66 0.06 -9.11
N GLU A 48 10.69 0.84 -9.38
CA GLU A 48 10.66 1.96 -10.33
C GLU A 48 10.09 1.51 -11.67
N ASP A 49 9.31 2.38 -12.29
CA ASP A 49 8.60 2.16 -13.56
C ASP A 49 7.45 1.16 -13.47
N GLY A 50 7.16 0.62 -12.29
CA GLY A 50 6.00 -0.22 -12.07
C GLY A 50 4.79 0.59 -11.62
N VAL A 51 3.60 0.05 -11.88
CA VAL A 51 2.33 0.60 -11.38
C VAL A 51 1.62 -0.54 -10.65
N PHE A 52 1.41 -0.34 -9.34
CA PHE A 52 0.85 -1.37 -8.47
C PHE A 52 -0.60 -1.04 -8.14
N GLN A 53 -1.47 -2.04 -8.29
CA GLN A 53 -2.89 -1.92 -7.96
C GLN A 53 -3.09 -2.46 -6.55
N LEU A 54 -3.82 -1.70 -5.74
CA LEU A 54 -4.18 -2.07 -4.37
C LEU A 54 -5.67 -1.86 -4.18
N GLU A 55 -6.21 -2.49 -3.15
CA GLU A 55 -7.55 -2.14 -2.66
C GLU A 55 -7.43 -1.64 -1.23
N LEU A 56 -8.26 -0.67 -0.89
CA LEU A 56 -8.35 -0.11 0.46
C LEU A 56 -9.80 -0.08 0.86
N TYR A 57 -10.09 -0.64 2.03
CA TYR A 57 -11.44 -0.70 2.57
C TYR A 57 -11.49 -0.06 3.96
N LEU A 58 -12.49 0.80 4.18
CA LEU A 58 -12.71 1.47 5.45
C LEU A 58 -13.74 0.67 6.25
N PRO A 59 -13.33 0.00 7.35
CA PRO A 59 -14.29 -0.75 8.16
C PRO A 59 -15.33 0.16 8.79
N GLU A 60 -16.43 -0.44 9.26
CA GLU A 60 -17.54 0.35 9.85
C GLU A 60 -17.09 1.22 11.00
N ASP A 61 -16.14 0.74 11.80
CA ASP A 61 -15.61 1.46 12.96
C ASP A 61 -14.54 2.50 12.60
N TYR A 62 -14.18 2.63 11.32
CA TYR A 62 -13.22 3.65 10.92
C TYR A 62 -13.70 5.04 11.38
N PRO A 63 -12.88 5.88 12.00
CA PRO A 63 -11.44 5.81 12.17
C PRO A 63 -10.95 5.13 13.46
N MET A 64 -11.82 4.50 14.22
CA MET A 64 -11.41 3.78 15.44
C MET A 64 -10.64 2.53 15.10
N GLU A 65 -10.87 1.98 13.92
CA GLU A 65 -10.16 0.84 13.37
C GLU A 65 -9.43 1.26 12.10
N ALA A 66 -8.23 0.73 11.89
CA ALA A 66 -7.40 1.08 10.73
C ALA A 66 -8.04 0.66 9.41
N PRO A 67 -7.73 1.36 8.30
CA PRO A 67 -8.11 0.87 6.97
C PRO A 67 -7.51 -0.50 6.70
N LYS A 68 -8.19 -1.29 5.88
CA LYS A 68 -7.70 -2.58 5.43
C LYS A 68 -7.17 -2.41 4.00
N VAL A 69 -5.91 -2.76 3.80
CA VAL A 69 -5.25 -2.54 2.51
C VAL A 69 -4.54 -3.80 2.06
N ARG A 70 -4.62 -4.07 0.77
CA ARG A 70 -3.99 -5.24 0.18
C ARG A 70 -3.50 -4.92 -1.23
N PHE A 71 -2.34 -5.46 -1.60
CA PHE A 71 -1.85 -5.41 -2.98
C PHE A 71 -2.62 -6.43 -3.83
N LEU A 72 -3.05 -5.99 -5.00
CA LEU A 72 -3.66 -6.85 -6.00
C LEU A 72 -2.63 -7.27 -7.05
N THR A 73 -1.66 -6.40 -7.33
CA THR A 73 -0.54 -6.69 -8.21
C THR A 73 0.50 -7.53 -7.46
N LYS A 74 1.03 -8.56 -8.11
CA LYS A 74 2.11 -9.35 -7.52
C LYS A 74 3.35 -8.51 -7.36
N ILE A 75 4.02 -8.64 -6.20
CA ILE A 75 5.22 -7.88 -5.89
C ILE A 75 6.18 -8.76 -5.09
N TYR A 76 7.48 -8.61 -5.35
CA TYR A 76 8.52 -9.30 -4.60
C TYR A 76 9.06 -8.34 -3.54
N HIS A 77 8.58 -8.50 -2.31
CA HIS A 77 8.88 -7.56 -1.22
C HIS A 77 8.85 -8.29 0.12
N PRO A 78 9.83 -8.08 1.01
CA PRO A 78 9.89 -8.82 2.28
C PRO A 78 8.72 -8.54 3.23
N ASN A 79 8.06 -7.41 3.09
CA ASN A 79 6.96 -7.00 3.97
C ASN A 79 5.57 -7.19 3.33
N ILE A 80 5.51 -7.81 2.16
CA ILE A 80 4.26 -8.05 1.45
C ILE A 80 4.22 -9.52 1.04
N ASP A 81 3.20 -10.25 1.45
CA ASP A 81 3.10 -11.68 1.16
C ASP A 81 2.43 -11.97 -0.18
N ARG A 82 2.29 -13.26 -0.50
CA ARG A 82 1.71 -13.71 -1.77
C ARG A 82 0.24 -13.31 -1.93
N LEU A 83 -0.46 -13.11 -0.82
CA LEU A 83 -1.87 -12.70 -0.83
C LEU A 83 -2.02 -11.18 -0.91
N GLY A 84 -0.90 -10.45 -0.92
CA GLY A 84 -0.91 -9.00 -0.96
C GLY A 84 -1.05 -8.34 0.40
N ARG A 85 -0.99 -9.13 1.49
CA ARG A 85 -1.05 -8.57 2.84
C ARG A 85 0.22 -7.81 3.14
N ILE A 86 0.08 -6.70 3.86
CA ILE A 86 1.18 -5.77 4.13
C ILE A 86 1.52 -5.77 5.61
N CYS A 87 2.80 -5.96 5.95
CA CYS A 87 3.29 -5.80 7.30
C CYS A 87 3.70 -4.34 7.48
N LEU A 88 2.82 -3.54 8.06
CA LEU A 88 3.03 -2.11 8.24
C LEU A 88 2.38 -1.69 9.55
N ASP A 89 3.17 -1.04 10.41
CA ASP A 89 2.75 -0.69 11.77
C ASP A 89 1.53 0.22 11.84
N VAL A 90 1.41 1.18 10.93
CA VAL A 90 0.23 2.08 10.89
C VAL A 90 -1.07 1.35 10.54
N LEU A 91 -0.99 0.14 10.00
CA LEU A 91 -2.17 -0.70 9.73
C LEU A 91 -2.52 -1.58 10.92
N LYS A 92 -1.73 -1.55 11.99
CA LYS A 92 -1.87 -2.40 13.16
C LYS A 92 -1.78 -1.57 14.45
N ASN A 93 -0.72 -1.80 15.22
CA ASN A 93 -0.55 -1.27 16.56
C ASN A 93 -0.35 0.25 16.61
N ASN A 94 0.20 0.83 15.56
CA ASN A 94 0.47 2.26 15.51
C ASN A 94 -0.62 3.07 14.81
N TRP A 95 -1.75 2.42 14.49
CA TRP A 95 -2.91 3.15 14.01
C TRP A 95 -3.52 3.97 15.14
N SER A 96 -3.94 5.18 14.81
CA SER A 96 -4.75 6.00 15.71
C SER A 96 -5.75 6.79 14.89
N PRO A 97 -6.87 7.23 15.51
CA PRO A 97 -7.87 8.03 14.79
C PRO A 97 -7.36 9.38 14.29
N ALA A 98 -6.20 9.82 14.75
CA ALA A 98 -5.56 11.05 14.26
C ALA A 98 -4.92 10.87 12.88
N LEU A 99 -4.64 9.62 12.49
CA LEU A 99 -4.08 9.31 11.18
C LEU A 99 -5.18 9.29 10.12
N GLN A 100 -4.77 9.41 8.86
CA GLN A 100 -5.67 9.51 7.73
C GLN A 100 -5.38 8.43 6.69
N ILE A 101 -6.29 8.25 5.74
CA ILE A 101 -6.06 7.40 4.58
C ILE A 101 -4.77 7.84 3.87
N ARG A 102 -4.58 9.14 3.70
CA ARG A 102 -3.39 9.71 3.09
C ARG A 102 -2.11 9.26 3.79
N THR A 103 -2.12 9.22 5.11
CA THR A 103 -0.98 8.76 5.91
C THR A 103 -0.63 7.31 5.60
N VAL A 104 -1.64 6.46 5.51
CA VAL A 104 -1.45 5.04 5.18
C VAL A 104 -0.84 4.89 3.79
N LEU A 105 -1.35 5.61 2.81
CA LEU A 105 -0.84 5.54 1.43
C LEU A 105 0.60 6.02 1.33
N LEU A 106 0.93 7.11 2.02
CA LEU A 106 2.32 7.60 2.08
C LEU A 106 3.25 6.59 2.74
N SER A 107 2.77 5.91 3.79
CA SER A 107 3.55 4.89 4.50
C SER A 107 3.82 3.68 3.62
N ILE A 108 2.86 3.28 2.80
CA ILE A 108 3.04 2.17 1.85
C ILE A 108 4.07 2.56 0.78
N GLN A 109 3.98 3.78 0.27
CA GLN A 109 4.95 4.29 -0.70
C GLN A 109 6.37 4.28 -0.11
N ALA A 110 6.50 4.72 1.13
CA ALA A 110 7.79 4.70 1.83
C ALA A 110 8.30 3.27 2.03
N LEU A 111 7.41 2.32 2.30
CA LEU A 111 7.78 0.91 2.45
C LEU A 111 8.34 0.33 1.15
N LEU A 112 7.81 0.73 0.01
CA LEU A 112 8.34 0.31 -1.28
C LEU A 112 9.74 0.88 -1.51
N ALA A 113 9.99 2.10 -1.05
CA ALA A 113 11.30 2.73 -1.19
C ALA A 113 12.33 2.13 -0.22
N SER A 114 11.88 1.65 0.94
CA SER A 114 12.76 1.14 2.00
C SER A 114 12.19 -0.14 2.61
N PRO A 115 12.36 -1.30 1.95
CA PRO A 115 11.94 -2.57 2.50
C PRO A 115 12.62 -2.85 3.85
N ASN A 116 11.88 -3.50 4.76
CA ASN A 116 12.39 -3.84 6.09
C ASN A 116 12.45 -5.36 6.25
N PRO A 117 13.55 -6.02 5.86
CA PRO A 117 13.66 -7.49 5.95
C PRO A 117 13.73 -8.01 7.39
N ASN A 118 13.96 -7.14 8.36
CA ASN A 118 14.04 -7.52 9.77
C ASN A 118 12.67 -7.71 10.42
N ASP A 119 11.60 -7.24 9.78
CA ASP A 119 10.23 -7.43 10.24
C ASP A 119 9.39 -8.01 9.09
N PRO A 120 9.68 -9.25 8.68
CA PRO A 120 9.11 -9.80 7.45
C PRO A 120 7.71 -10.35 7.61
N LEU A 121 6.96 -10.32 6.51
CA LEU A 121 5.74 -11.09 6.34
C LEU A 121 5.99 -12.23 5.34
N ALA A 122 6.84 -12.00 4.35
CA ALA A 122 7.29 -13.01 3.39
C ALA A 122 8.70 -13.47 3.77
N ASN A 123 8.78 -14.55 4.55
CA ASN A 123 10.06 -15.03 5.11
C ASN A 123 11.09 -15.44 4.05
N ASP A 124 10.65 -16.06 2.98
CA ASP A 124 11.53 -16.47 1.88
C ASP A 124 12.17 -15.26 1.18
N VAL A 125 11.37 -14.23 0.92
CA VAL A 125 11.86 -12.99 0.32
C VAL A 125 12.81 -12.27 1.27
N ALA A 126 12.46 -12.22 2.55
CA ALA A 126 13.29 -11.57 3.57
C ALA A 126 14.66 -12.25 3.69
N GLU A 127 14.69 -13.58 3.63
CA GLU A 127 15.96 -14.33 3.65
C GLU A 127 16.83 -13.96 2.46
N ASP A 128 16.25 -13.89 1.27
CA ASP A 128 16.97 -13.50 0.06
C ASP A 128 17.53 -12.10 0.20
N TRP A 129 16.75 -11.19 0.78
CA TRP A 129 17.15 -9.80 1.00
C TRP A 129 18.36 -9.69 1.93
N ILE A 130 18.36 -10.50 2.97
CA ILE A 130 19.46 -10.51 3.95
C ILE A 130 20.70 -11.19 3.38
N LYS A 131 20.53 -12.31 2.69
CA LYS A 131 21.67 -13.10 2.15
C LYS A 131 22.34 -12.44 0.98
N ASP A 132 21.56 -11.86 0.05
CA ASP A 132 22.09 -11.25 -1.16
C ASP A 132 21.13 -10.16 -1.61
N GLU A 133 21.30 -8.97 -1.04
CA GLU A 133 20.41 -7.83 -1.30
C GLU A 133 20.38 -7.46 -2.78
N ASP A 134 21.52 -7.47 -3.45
CA ASP A 134 21.59 -7.10 -4.86
C ASP A 134 20.76 -8.05 -5.74
N LYS A 135 20.86 -9.35 -5.47
CA LYS A 135 20.12 -10.36 -6.20
C LYS A 135 18.62 -10.25 -5.90
N ALA A 136 18.26 -10.00 -4.65
CA ALA A 136 16.87 -9.82 -4.25
C ALA A 136 16.25 -8.61 -4.95
N LYS A 137 16.99 -7.50 -5.02
CA LYS A 137 16.56 -6.29 -5.73
C LYS A 137 16.39 -6.56 -7.23
N GLU A 138 17.27 -7.35 -7.81
CA GLU A 138 17.16 -7.74 -9.22
C GLU A 138 15.90 -8.56 -9.46
N THR A 139 15.60 -9.51 -8.59
CA THR A 139 14.38 -10.30 -8.65
C THR A 139 13.14 -9.41 -8.51
N ALA A 140 13.17 -8.46 -7.58
CA ALA A 140 12.08 -7.50 -7.40
C ALA A 140 11.85 -6.67 -8.67
N LYS A 141 12.92 -6.28 -9.32
CA LYS A 141 12.86 -5.52 -10.57
C LYS A 141 12.27 -6.37 -11.71
N GLU A 142 12.66 -7.63 -11.77
CA GLU A 142 12.11 -8.58 -12.76
C GLU A 142 10.60 -8.75 -12.58
N TRP A 143 10.17 -8.93 -11.34
CA TRP A 143 8.75 -9.05 -11.02
C TRP A 143 7.99 -7.77 -11.36
N THR A 144 8.59 -6.62 -11.12
CA THR A 144 7.98 -5.33 -11.46
C THR A 144 7.76 -5.24 -12.96
N THR A 145 8.74 -5.61 -13.75
CA THR A 145 8.63 -5.61 -15.20
C THR A 145 7.58 -6.61 -15.68
N LYS A 146 7.48 -7.75 -15.01
CA LYS A 146 6.56 -8.82 -15.43
C LYS A 146 5.11 -8.59 -15.02
N TYR A 147 4.87 -8.09 -13.80
CA TYR A 147 3.53 -8.01 -13.21
C TYR A 147 2.99 -6.60 -13.03
N ALA A 148 3.85 -5.59 -12.95
CA ALA A 148 3.46 -4.21 -12.67
C ALA A 148 3.79 -3.25 -13.83
N LYS A 149 3.86 -3.76 -15.01
CA LYS A 149 4.20 -2.96 -16.20
C LYS A 149 3.13 -1.89 -16.45
N LYS A 150 3.59 -0.70 -16.77
CA LYS A 150 2.69 0.39 -17.19
C LYS A 150 1.92 0.05 -18.45
#